data_4cc808d288dcad9c487a86d00178415f
#
_entry.id   4cc808d288dcad9c487a86d00178415f
#
_cell.length_a   1.000
_cell.length_b   1.000
_cell.length_c   1.000
_cell.angle_alpha   90.00
_cell.angle_beta   90.00
_cell.angle_gamma   90.00
#
_symmetry.space_group_name_H-M   'P 1'
#
loop_
_entity.id
_entity.type
_entity.pdbx_description
1 polymer ?
#
loop_
_entity_poly.entity_id
_entity_poly.type
_entity_poly.pdbx_seq_one_letter_code
_entity_poly.pdbx_strand_id
1 'polypeptide(L)'
;MVSDGLLHYQKVDIPMGEFWLNSPTHDKPNDMLDAISGAHIYGKNIIQAEGFTEVRGTWDEYPGMLKALLDRNYALGINRLFYHVYVHNPWLDRKPGMTLDGIGLFFQRDQTWWDKGAKAFSEYATRCQSLLQYGHPVTDIAVFTGEEVPRRSILPERLVPSLPGIFGAERVESERIRLANEGQPLRVRPVGVTHSANMADPEKWVNPLRGYAYDSFNKDAILRLAKAENGRITLPGGASYKVLVLPLSRPMNPEPVLSSEVQKKINELKEAGILVPSLPYTEEDFSVYGLERDMIVPEDIAWTHRRGELGELYFVANQKDETRTFTASMRINGKKPECWNPVTGEMNIHPSYHINGNRTEVTLTLAPNESVFIVYPAEGVDEGYGESSLQLQKEKKDTAKAPLNIALEAKEYTITFAANQKTLTRKELFDWSQESDEQIRYYSGTATYKTTFRWKNKPNKDQQIYLNLGTVYNLATVRVNGVDCGTIWTAPYRADITGALKKGINELEIEVTNTWANALAGADEGKAPFDGIWTNAKYRRAEKTLLPAGLLGPLSFSTTE
;
A
#
# COMPACT_ATOMS: atom_id res chain seq x y z
N MET A 1 -20.63 -20.49 -10.18
CA MET A 1 -20.21 -21.04 -11.48
C MET A 1 -19.29 -22.22 -11.23
N VAL A 2 -19.55 -23.37 -11.85
CA VAL A 2 -18.67 -24.55 -11.72
C VAL A 2 -17.56 -24.43 -12.76
N SER A 3 -16.42 -23.87 -12.38
CA SER A 3 -15.32 -23.56 -13.31
C SER A 3 -13.96 -23.57 -12.60
N ASP A 4 -12.90 -23.54 -13.40
CA ASP A 4 -11.54 -23.23 -12.97
C ASP A 4 -11.31 -21.73 -13.14
N GLY A 5 -11.24 -20.98 -12.01
CA GLY A 5 -11.07 -19.52 -12.02
C GLY A 5 -9.78 -19.07 -12.69
N LEU A 6 -8.69 -19.80 -12.49
CA LEU A 6 -7.40 -19.48 -13.11
C LEU A 6 -7.41 -19.65 -14.63
N LEU A 7 -8.11 -20.71 -15.13
CA LEU A 7 -8.16 -20.98 -16.57
C LEU A 7 -8.86 -19.88 -17.36
N HIS A 8 -9.79 -19.15 -16.76
CA HIS A 8 -10.44 -18.02 -17.40
C HIS A 8 -9.44 -16.95 -17.83
N TYR A 9 -8.41 -16.72 -17.01
CA TYR A 9 -7.39 -15.70 -17.29
C TYR A 9 -6.46 -16.05 -18.45
N GLN A 10 -6.47 -17.30 -18.93
CA GLN A 10 -5.79 -17.66 -20.18
C GLN A 10 -6.31 -16.84 -21.38
N LYS A 11 -7.60 -16.57 -21.42
CA LYS A 11 -8.30 -15.99 -22.58
C LYS A 11 -8.52 -14.48 -22.50
N VAL A 12 -8.35 -13.87 -21.32
CA VAL A 12 -8.49 -12.43 -21.17
C VAL A 12 -7.17 -11.72 -21.49
N ASP A 13 -7.23 -10.52 -22.05
CA ASP A 13 -6.01 -9.74 -22.33
C ASP A 13 -5.39 -9.18 -21.05
N ILE A 14 -6.22 -8.66 -20.14
CA ILE A 14 -5.80 -8.09 -18.88
C ILE A 14 -6.57 -8.78 -17.76
N PRO A 15 -5.91 -9.65 -16.96
CA PRO A 15 -6.48 -10.19 -15.74
C PRO A 15 -6.87 -9.09 -14.78
N MET A 16 -8.07 -9.21 -14.17
CA MET A 16 -8.63 -8.22 -13.27
C MET A 16 -9.31 -8.89 -12.10
N GLY A 17 -9.04 -8.38 -10.89
CA GLY A 17 -9.78 -8.66 -9.67
C GLY A 17 -10.40 -7.39 -9.10
N GLU A 18 -10.87 -7.44 -7.85
CA GLU A 18 -11.42 -6.28 -7.15
C GLU A 18 -11.02 -6.28 -5.67
N PHE A 19 -10.86 -5.09 -5.09
CA PHE A 19 -10.73 -4.91 -3.65
C PHE A 19 -11.60 -3.74 -3.18
N TRP A 20 -12.14 -3.88 -1.97
CA TRP A 20 -13.16 -2.97 -1.47
C TRP A 20 -12.65 -2.14 -0.31
N LEU A 21 -13.17 -0.92 -0.19
CA LEU A 21 -12.91 0.00 0.92
C LEU A 21 -13.98 -0.18 2.00
N ASN A 22 -13.57 -0.17 3.26
CA ASN A 22 -14.46 -0.21 4.44
C ASN A 22 -15.54 -1.33 4.42
N SER A 23 -15.26 -2.41 3.72
CA SER A 23 -16.22 -3.50 3.51
C SER A 23 -15.64 -4.88 3.79
N PRO A 24 -15.42 -5.25 5.05
CA PRO A 24 -14.79 -6.52 5.42
C PRO A 24 -15.56 -7.76 4.96
N THR A 25 -16.85 -7.62 4.67
CA THR A 25 -17.68 -8.72 4.18
C THR A 25 -17.64 -8.89 2.66
N HIS A 26 -17.15 -7.89 1.93
CA HIS A 26 -17.08 -7.87 0.46
C HIS A 26 -15.65 -7.86 -0.08
N ASP A 27 -14.67 -7.72 0.81
CA ASP A 27 -13.28 -7.89 0.40
C ASP A 27 -13.04 -9.33 -0.05
N LYS A 28 -12.59 -9.51 -1.28
CA LYS A 28 -12.50 -10.79 -1.95
C LYS A 28 -11.05 -11.10 -2.37
N PRO A 29 -10.18 -11.45 -1.41
CA PRO A 29 -8.78 -11.73 -1.73
C PRO A 29 -8.63 -12.85 -2.78
N ASN A 30 -9.58 -13.78 -2.89
CA ASN A 30 -9.56 -14.79 -3.95
C ASN A 30 -9.63 -14.18 -5.35
N ASP A 31 -10.44 -13.14 -5.56
CA ASP A 31 -10.57 -12.51 -6.88
C ASP A 31 -9.24 -11.87 -7.31
N MET A 32 -8.55 -11.25 -6.35
CA MET A 32 -7.21 -10.70 -6.58
C MET A 32 -6.19 -11.80 -6.86
N LEU A 33 -6.14 -12.84 -6.04
CA LEU A 33 -5.19 -13.95 -6.19
C LEU A 33 -5.44 -14.78 -7.45
N ASP A 34 -6.70 -14.94 -7.87
CA ASP A 34 -7.04 -15.57 -9.15
C ASP A 34 -6.46 -14.75 -10.33
N ALA A 35 -6.62 -13.42 -10.30
CA ALA A 35 -6.08 -12.54 -11.34
C ALA A 35 -4.54 -12.55 -11.36
N ILE A 36 -3.91 -12.47 -10.18
CA ILE A 36 -2.45 -12.46 -10.03
C ILE A 36 -1.84 -13.78 -10.50
N SER A 37 -2.26 -14.90 -9.90
CA SER A 37 -1.74 -16.21 -10.27
C SER A 37 -2.07 -16.56 -11.74
N GLY A 38 -3.30 -16.25 -12.18
CA GLY A 38 -3.70 -16.43 -13.57
C GLY A 38 -2.85 -15.63 -14.55
N ALA A 39 -2.51 -14.38 -14.21
CA ALA A 39 -1.60 -13.57 -15.00
C ALA A 39 -0.19 -14.19 -15.10
N HIS A 40 0.37 -14.57 -13.95
CA HIS A 40 1.73 -15.11 -13.88
C HIS A 40 1.85 -16.42 -14.67
N ILE A 41 0.93 -17.38 -14.47
CA ILE A 41 1.00 -18.68 -15.15
C ILE A 41 0.74 -18.59 -16.66
N TYR A 42 -0.03 -17.59 -17.11
CA TYR A 42 -0.31 -17.39 -18.54
C TYR A 42 0.54 -16.28 -19.19
N GLY A 43 1.57 -15.79 -18.49
CA GLY A 43 2.57 -14.87 -19.04
C GLY A 43 2.05 -13.47 -19.31
N LYS A 44 1.12 -12.97 -18.49
CA LYS A 44 0.56 -11.62 -18.60
C LYS A 44 1.16 -10.72 -17.53
N ASN A 45 1.69 -9.57 -17.95
CA ASN A 45 2.38 -8.67 -17.01
C ASN A 45 1.48 -7.61 -16.39
N ILE A 46 0.37 -7.23 -17.05
CA ILE A 46 -0.57 -6.26 -16.51
C ILE A 46 -1.63 -6.97 -15.70
N ILE A 47 -1.74 -6.63 -14.42
CA ILE A 47 -2.69 -7.21 -13.47
C ILE A 47 -3.51 -6.07 -12.89
N GLN A 48 -4.77 -6.00 -13.27
CA GLN A 48 -5.65 -4.90 -12.94
C GLN A 48 -6.50 -5.21 -11.72
N ALA A 49 -6.91 -4.18 -11.01
CA ALA A 49 -7.94 -4.28 -9.99
C ALA A 49 -8.94 -3.13 -10.10
N GLU A 50 -10.23 -3.45 -10.03
CA GLU A 50 -11.23 -2.49 -9.60
C GLU A 50 -10.96 -2.18 -8.13
N GLY A 51 -10.70 -0.92 -7.82
CA GLY A 51 -10.25 -0.52 -6.51
C GLY A 51 -11.19 0.43 -5.80
N PHE A 52 -11.27 0.24 -4.48
CA PHE A 52 -11.98 1.10 -3.53
C PHE A 52 -13.50 1.09 -3.67
N THR A 53 -14.08 0.05 -4.23
CA THR A 53 -15.53 -0.12 -4.16
C THR A 53 -15.97 -0.09 -2.71
N GLU A 54 -16.94 0.75 -2.39
CA GLU A 54 -17.49 0.92 -1.06
C GLU A 54 -19.01 0.89 -1.12
N VAL A 55 -19.66 0.38 -0.08
CA VAL A 55 -21.11 0.43 0.08
C VAL A 55 -21.45 1.38 1.19
N ARG A 56 -22.33 2.33 0.91
CA ARG A 56 -22.78 3.36 1.85
C ARG A 56 -21.68 4.37 2.19
N GLY A 57 -20.93 4.82 1.19
CA GLY A 57 -19.94 5.88 1.35
C GLY A 57 -20.53 7.12 2.02
N THR A 58 -19.78 7.74 2.91
CA THR A 58 -20.23 8.82 3.80
C THR A 58 -19.54 10.15 3.54
N TRP A 59 -18.79 10.24 2.45
CA TRP A 59 -18.08 11.45 2.03
C TRP A 59 -16.96 11.90 2.97
N ASP A 60 -16.40 10.98 3.72
CA ASP A 60 -15.24 11.19 4.59
C ASP A 60 -13.94 10.63 4.02
N GLU A 61 -14.00 9.99 2.85
CA GLU A 61 -12.87 9.41 2.16
C GLU A 61 -11.94 10.50 1.59
N TYR A 62 -10.63 10.25 1.66
CA TYR A 62 -9.59 11.12 1.11
C TYR A 62 -8.35 10.31 0.73
N PRO A 63 -7.47 10.84 -0.14
CA PRO A 63 -6.32 10.11 -0.68
C PRO A 63 -5.43 9.42 0.36
N GLY A 64 -5.17 10.08 1.49
CA GLY A 64 -4.29 9.53 2.53
C GLY A 64 -4.77 8.23 3.14
N MET A 65 -6.10 8.08 3.36
CA MET A 65 -6.66 6.84 3.89
C MET A 65 -6.69 5.69 2.87
N LEU A 66 -6.67 6.02 1.57
CA LEU A 66 -6.70 5.01 0.51
C LEU A 66 -5.35 4.31 0.34
N LYS A 67 -4.27 4.98 0.75
CA LYS A 67 -2.90 4.57 0.44
C LYS A 67 -2.53 3.22 1.03
N ALA A 68 -2.79 2.98 2.31
CA ALA A 68 -2.41 1.72 2.97
C ALA A 68 -3.05 0.49 2.31
N LEU A 69 -4.35 0.60 1.95
CA LEU A 69 -5.06 -0.47 1.24
C LEU A 69 -4.49 -0.69 -0.16
N LEU A 70 -4.18 0.38 -0.88
CA LEU A 70 -3.57 0.29 -2.21
C LEU A 70 -2.19 -0.36 -2.15
N ASP A 71 -1.34 0.07 -1.21
CA ASP A 71 0.01 -0.45 -1.02
C ASP A 71 0.01 -1.95 -0.73
N ARG A 72 -0.92 -2.41 0.10
CA ARG A 72 -1.09 -3.83 0.38
C ARG A 72 -1.47 -4.62 -0.88
N ASN A 73 -2.35 -4.07 -1.71
CA ASN A 73 -2.73 -4.71 -2.97
C ASN A 73 -1.59 -4.66 -4.00
N TYR A 74 -0.79 -3.61 -4.03
CA TYR A 74 0.47 -3.58 -4.81
C TYR A 74 1.44 -4.66 -4.34
N ALA A 75 1.63 -4.80 -3.03
CA ALA A 75 2.47 -5.85 -2.46
C ALA A 75 1.92 -7.26 -2.74
N LEU A 76 0.60 -7.42 -2.86
CA LEU A 76 -0.02 -8.68 -3.26
C LEU A 76 0.31 -9.05 -4.71
N GLY A 77 0.46 -8.06 -5.61
CA GLY A 77 0.89 -8.29 -6.99
C GLY A 77 0.11 -7.55 -8.07
N ILE A 78 -0.90 -6.72 -7.71
CA ILE A 78 -1.54 -5.88 -8.73
C ILE A 78 -0.58 -4.76 -9.18
N ASN A 79 -0.76 -4.30 -10.41
CA ASN A 79 0.07 -3.24 -10.96
C ASN A 79 -0.70 -2.27 -11.87
N ARG A 80 -2.04 -2.33 -11.83
CA ARG A 80 -2.92 -1.39 -12.51
C ARG A 80 -4.20 -1.19 -11.73
N LEU A 81 -4.47 0.07 -11.35
CA LEU A 81 -5.65 0.46 -10.60
C LEU A 81 -6.75 0.96 -11.54
N PHE A 82 -7.97 0.55 -11.26
CA PHE A 82 -9.19 1.04 -11.89
C PHE A 82 -10.12 1.56 -10.81
N TYR A 83 -10.37 2.87 -10.78
CA TYR A 83 -11.16 3.48 -9.71
C TYR A 83 -12.65 3.16 -9.85
N HIS A 84 -13.27 2.72 -8.80
CA HIS A 84 -14.72 2.58 -8.71
C HIS A 84 -15.28 3.54 -7.66
N VAL A 85 -15.87 4.71 -8.05
CA VAL A 85 -16.32 4.99 -9.39
C VAL A 85 -16.31 6.51 -9.68
N TYR A 86 -16.19 6.91 -10.93
CA TYR A 86 -16.45 8.27 -11.39
C TYR A 86 -17.89 8.38 -11.88
N VAL A 87 -18.71 9.21 -11.21
CA VAL A 87 -20.11 9.42 -11.57
C VAL A 87 -20.29 10.77 -12.26
N HIS A 88 -21.03 10.78 -13.36
CA HIS A 88 -21.38 12.02 -14.05
C HIS A 88 -22.29 12.89 -13.18
N ASN A 89 -21.85 14.08 -12.80
CA ASN A 89 -22.65 15.10 -12.17
C ASN A 89 -22.95 16.21 -13.19
N PRO A 90 -24.20 16.34 -13.67
CA PRO A 90 -24.53 17.32 -14.71
C PRO A 90 -24.62 18.76 -14.17
N TRP A 91 -24.71 18.94 -12.85
CA TRP A 91 -24.84 20.26 -12.24
C TRP A 91 -23.48 20.81 -11.84
N LEU A 92 -23.34 22.14 -11.94
CA LEU A 92 -22.16 22.86 -11.49
C LEU A 92 -22.41 23.65 -10.19
N ASP A 93 -23.67 23.84 -9.85
CA ASP A 93 -24.17 24.63 -8.72
C ASP A 93 -24.46 23.81 -7.45
N ARG A 94 -24.31 22.49 -7.52
CA ARG A 94 -24.62 21.56 -6.41
C ARG A 94 -23.47 20.60 -6.19
N LYS A 95 -22.97 20.59 -4.96
CA LYS A 95 -21.84 19.76 -4.54
C LYS A 95 -22.14 19.05 -3.22
N PRO A 96 -21.62 17.88 -3.00
CA PRO A 96 -20.76 17.06 -3.86
C PRO A 96 -21.47 16.39 -5.06
N GLY A 97 -22.80 16.43 -5.18
CA GLY A 97 -23.54 16.06 -6.37
C GLY A 97 -23.95 14.59 -6.42
N MET A 98 -24.00 14.04 -7.64
CA MET A 98 -24.47 12.69 -7.93
C MET A 98 -23.50 11.61 -7.47
N THR A 99 -24.07 10.49 -7.05
CA THR A 99 -23.36 9.23 -6.76
C THR A 99 -24.11 8.07 -7.39
N LEU A 100 -23.49 6.89 -7.45
CA LEU A 100 -24.13 5.64 -7.82
C LEU A 100 -24.91 5.06 -6.61
N ASP A 101 -25.89 5.83 -6.10
CA ASP A 101 -26.73 5.51 -4.95
C ASP A 101 -25.97 5.03 -3.70
N GLY A 102 -24.81 5.63 -3.43
CA GLY A 102 -23.97 5.29 -2.29
C GLY A 102 -23.08 4.06 -2.49
N ILE A 103 -22.89 3.63 -3.75
CA ILE A 103 -21.94 2.56 -4.10
C ILE A 103 -20.70 3.18 -4.73
N GLY A 104 -19.53 2.68 -4.32
CA GLY A 104 -18.22 3.08 -4.82
C GLY A 104 -17.59 4.23 -4.07
N LEU A 105 -16.28 4.33 -4.16
CA LEU A 105 -15.54 5.52 -3.76
C LEU A 105 -15.96 6.68 -4.69
N PHE A 106 -16.36 7.80 -4.10
CA PHE A 106 -16.76 8.95 -4.90
C PHE A 106 -15.54 9.70 -5.47
N PHE A 107 -14.80 9.02 -6.36
CA PHE A 107 -13.61 9.58 -7.02
C PHE A 107 -14.03 10.46 -8.20
N GLN A 108 -14.47 11.66 -7.90
CA GLN A 108 -15.14 12.54 -8.86
C GLN A 108 -14.82 14.02 -8.68
N ARG A 109 -15.05 14.78 -9.75
CA ARG A 109 -14.77 16.22 -9.90
C ARG A 109 -15.16 17.09 -8.71
N ASP A 110 -16.26 16.78 -8.03
CA ASP A 110 -16.84 17.64 -7.00
C ASP A 110 -16.39 17.27 -5.58
N GLN A 111 -15.44 16.35 -5.43
CA GLN A 111 -14.72 16.14 -4.17
C GLN A 111 -13.92 17.38 -3.80
N THR A 112 -13.89 17.70 -2.50
CA THR A 112 -13.15 18.88 -1.98
C THR A 112 -11.66 18.83 -2.34
N TRP A 113 -11.10 17.63 -2.37
CA TRP A 113 -9.68 17.34 -2.62
C TRP A 113 -9.36 17.04 -4.10
N TRP A 114 -10.33 17.18 -5.03
CA TRP A 114 -10.14 16.75 -6.43
C TRP A 114 -8.96 17.41 -7.12
N ASP A 115 -8.89 18.72 -7.10
CA ASP A 115 -7.93 19.47 -7.93
C ASP A 115 -6.47 19.18 -7.58
N LYS A 116 -6.15 18.95 -6.30
CA LYS A 116 -4.79 18.74 -5.81
C LYS A 116 -4.56 17.33 -5.26
N GLY A 117 -5.44 16.87 -4.40
CA GLY A 117 -5.34 15.58 -3.75
C GLY A 117 -5.45 14.42 -4.73
N ALA A 118 -6.44 14.43 -5.64
CA ALA A 118 -6.59 13.39 -6.64
C ALA A 118 -5.41 13.38 -7.63
N LYS A 119 -4.89 14.56 -8.00
CA LYS A 119 -3.68 14.65 -8.85
C LYS A 119 -2.49 14.02 -8.16
N ALA A 120 -2.18 14.42 -6.92
CA ALA A 120 -1.03 13.91 -6.17
C ALA A 120 -1.13 12.39 -5.93
N PHE A 121 -2.32 11.89 -5.60
CA PHE A 121 -2.58 10.46 -5.45
C PHE A 121 -2.44 9.70 -6.78
N SER A 122 -2.95 10.25 -7.88
CA SER A 122 -2.81 9.63 -9.21
C SER A 122 -1.36 9.59 -9.69
N GLU A 123 -0.58 10.63 -9.40
CA GLU A 123 0.87 10.66 -9.69
C GLU A 123 1.62 9.60 -8.88
N TYR A 124 1.29 9.45 -7.60
CA TYR A 124 1.80 8.37 -6.75
C TYR A 124 1.48 7.00 -7.35
N ALA A 125 0.18 6.75 -7.65
CA ALA A 125 -0.26 5.50 -8.23
C ALA A 125 0.42 5.21 -9.58
N THR A 126 0.60 6.23 -10.41
CA THR A 126 1.30 6.11 -11.70
C THR A 126 2.75 5.70 -11.53
N ARG A 127 3.50 6.31 -10.59
CA ARG A 127 4.90 5.94 -10.29
C ARG A 127 4.99 4.50 -9.79
N CYS A 128 4.14 4.11 -8.83
CA CYS A 128 4.07 2.73 -8.35
C CYS A 128 3.79 1.75 -9.48
N GLN A 129 2.76 2.00 -10.28
CA GLN A 129 2.36 1.10 -11.36
C GLN A 129 3.43 1.00 -12.45
N SER A 130 4.11 2.09 -12.80
CA SER A 130 5.23 2.05 -13.76
C SER A 130 6.33 1.10 -13.30
N LEU A 131 6.71 1.16 -12.03
CA LEU A 131 7.74 0.29 -11.46
C LEU A 131 7.23 -1.15 -11.27
N LEU A 132 5.98 -1.34 -10.83
CA LEU A 132 5.39 -2.66 -10.62
C LEU A 132 5.02 -3.38 -11.93
N GLN A 133 5.01 -2.70 -13.06
CA GLN A 133 4.87 -3.30 -14.40
C GLN A 133 6.22 -3.66 -15.01
N TYR A 134 7.33 -3.25 -14.38
CA TYR A 134 8.66 -3.59 -14.85
C TYR A 134 8.99 -5.08 -14.62
N GLY A 135 9.64 -5.70 -15.60
CA GLY A 135 10.17 -7.06 -15.50
C GLY A 135 9.11 -8.12 -15.16
N HIS A 136 9.52 -9.11 -14.39
CA HIS A 136 8.71 -10.24 -13.94
C HIS A 136 8.67 -10.33 -12.41
N PRO A 137 7.58 -10.84 -11.82
CA PRO A 137 7.53 -11.10 -10.39
C PRO A 137 8.53 -12.20 -10.01
N VAL A 138 9.12 -12.08 -8.83
CA VAL A 138 9.95 -13.14 -8.24
C VAL A 138 9.09 -13.93 -7.25
N THR A 139 8.73 -15.15 -7.65
CA THR A 139 7.87 -16.04 -6.89
C THR A 139 8.49 -17.43 -6.90
N ASP A 140 8.71 -18.03 -5.74
CA ASP A 140 9.45 -19.29 -5.65
C ASP A 140 8.59 -20.54 -5.43
N ILE A 141 7.32 -20.36 -5.01
CA ILE A 141 6.42 -21.44 -4.64
C ILE A 141 5.25 -21.52 -5.61
N ALA A 142 5.06 -22.69 -6.24
CA ALA A 142 3.87 -23.04 -6.98
C ALA A 142 2.95 -23.88 -6.09
N VAL A 143 1.67 -23.52 -5.99
CA VAL A 143 0.69 -24.26 -5.20
C VAL A 143 -0.35 -24.88 -6.11
N PHE A 144 -0.32 -26.20 -6.25
CA PHE A 144 -1.29 -26.89 -7.09
C PHE A 144 -2.68 -26.88 -6.43
N THR A 145 -3.67 -26.34 -7.13
CA THR A 145 -5.04 -26.21 -6.62
C THR A 145 -5.83 -27.52 -6.60
N GLY A 146 -5.29 -28.59 -7.18
CA GLY A 146 -5.97 -29.89 -7.38
C GLY A 146 -6.67 -29.97 -8.75
N GLU A 147 -7.54 -30.96 -8.96
CA GLU A 147 -8.22 -31.23 -10.26
C GLU A 147 -9.73 -31.03 -10.23
N GLU A 148 -10.36 -30.92 -9.06
CA GLU A 148 -11.79 -30.75 -8.89
C GLU A 148 -12.26 -29.34 -9.25
N VAL A 149 -13.52 -29.22 -9.64
CA VAL A 149 -14.18 -27.95 -9.89
C VAL A 149 -15.46 -27.83 -9.03
N PRO A 150 -15.84 -26.66 -8.54
CA PRO A 150 -15.26 -25.32 -8.80
C PRO A 150 -13.92 -25.13 -8.11
N ARG A 151 -13.06 -24.32 -8.72
CA ARG A 151 -11.69 -24.12 -8.26
C ARG A 151 -11.27 -22.68 -8.37
N ARG A 152 -10.51 -22.22 -7.37
CA ARG A 152 -9.95 -20.89 -7.27
C ARG A 152 -8.53 -20.94 -6.73
N SER A 153 -7.84 -19.81 -6.73
CA SER A 153 -6.56 -19.65 -6.04
C SER A 153 -6.66 -20.05 -4.58
N ILE A 154 -5.59 -20.61 -4.08
CA ILE A 154 -5.48 -20.97 -2.66
C ILE A 154 -5.14 -19.71 -1.88
N LEU A 155 -5.96 -19.37 -0.89
CA LEU A 155 -5.66 -18.31 0.05
C LEU A 155 -4.44 -18.65 0.92
N PRO A 156 -3.66 -17.64 1.38
CA PRO A 156 -2.53 -17.88 2.28
C PRO A 156 -2.91 -18.72 3.51
N GLU A 157 -4.03 -18.42 4.14
CA GLU A 157 -4.53 -19.14 5.32
C GLU A 157 -4.81 -20.61 5.02
N ARG A 158 -5.14 -20.95 3.79
CA ARG A 158 -5.36 -22.34 3.36
C ARG A 158 -4.07 -23.13 3.17
N LEU A 159 -2.95 -22.45 3.02
CA LEU A 159 -1.63 -23.07 2.97
C LEU A 159 -1.08 -23.41 4.34
N VAL A 160 -1.53 -22.72 5.39
CA VAL A 160 -1.00 -22.89 6.75
C VAL A 160 -0.91 -24.36 7.21
N PRO A 161 -1.94 -25.20 7.02
CA PRO A 161 -1.83 -26.63 7.37
C PRO A 161 -0.82 -27.41 6.52
N SER A 162 -0.51 -26.93 5.31
CA SER A 162 0.47 -27.58 4.42
C SER A 162 1.91 -27.17 4.72
N LEU A 163 2.10 -25.98 5.29
CA LEU A 163 3.40 -25.33 5.46
C LEU A 163 3.57 -24.81 6.90
N PRO A 164 3.43 -25.64 7.95
CA PRO A 164 3.38 -25.18 9.34
C PRO A 164 4.65 -24.45 9.78
N GLY A 165 5.82 -24.87 9.30
CA GLY A 165 7.09 -24.24 9.66
C GLY A 165 7.19 -22.79 9.18
N ILE A 166 6.66 -22.48 7.99
CA ILE A 166 6.68 -21.11 7.41
C ILE A 166 5.76 -20.18 8.18
N PHE A 167 4.58 -20.67 8.58
CA PHE A 167 3.55 -19.85 9.22
C PHE A 167 3.68 -19.75 10.74
N GLY A 168 4.45 -20.63 11.36
CA GLY A 168 4.56 -20.76 12.81
C GLY A 168 3.38 -21.50 13.46
N ALA A 169 3.62 -22.09 14.64
CA ALA A 169 2.70 -23.02 15.29
C ALA A 169 1.36 -22.37 15.70
N GLU A 170 1.41 -21.15 16.22
CA GLU A 170 0.21 -20.42 16.66
C GLU A 170 -0.75 -20.16 15.50
N ARG A 171 -0.23 -19.72 14.37
CA ARG A 171 -1.04 -19.49 13.16
C ARG A 171 -1.61 -20.79 12.61
N VAL A 172 -0.81 -21.86 12.60
CA VAL A 172 -1.26 -23.19 12.17
C VAL A 172 -2.45 -23.66 13.02
N GLU A 173 -2.37 -23.54 14.33
CA GLU A 173 -3.46 -23.94 15.23
C GLU A 173 -4.71 -23.08 15.04
N SER A 174 -4.56 -21.76 14.91
CA SER A 174 -5.67 -20.85 14.62
C SER A 174 -6.40 -21.24 13.34
N GLU A 175 -5.67 -21.50 12.26
CA GLU A 175 -6.25 -21.90 10.98
C GLU A 175 -6.84 -23.32 11.01
N ARG A 176 -6.23 -24.24 11.74
CA ARG A 176 -6.79 -25.57 11.95
C ARG A 176 -8.18 -25.50 12.59
N ILE A 177 -8.33 -24.70 13.62
CA ILE A 177 -9.62 -24.47 14.29
C ILE A 177 -10.64 -23.84 13.32
N ARG A 178 -10.23 -22.83 12.56
CA ARG A 178 -11.08 -22.18 11.56
C ARG A 178 -11.56 -23.16 10.49
N LEU A 179 -10.66 -23.95 9.92
CA LEU A 179 -10.98 -24.93 8.88
C LEU A 179 -11.88 -26.06 9.39
N ALA A 180 -11.72 -26.47 10.64
CA ALA A 180 -12.57 -27.49 11.26
C ALA A 180 -14.05 -27.04 11.37
N ASN A 181 -14.30 -25.73 11.43
CA ASN A 181 -15.64 -25.15 11.45
C ASN A 181 -16.21 -24.85 10.05
N GLU A 182 -15.44 -25.04 9.00
CA GLU A 182 -15.88 -24.80 7.63
C GLU A 182 -16.90 -25.86 7.20
N GLY A 183 -17.98 -25.40 6.56
CA GLY A 183 -19.05 -26.30 6.10
C GLY A 183 -20.03 -26.76 7.20
N GLN A 184 -19.82 -26.42 8.46
CA GLN A 184 -20.75 -26.72 9.54
C GLN A 184 -22.00 -25.84 9.45
N PRO A 185 -23.21 -26.39 9.72
CA PRO A 185 -24.46 -25.64 9.61
C PRO A 185 -24.59 -24.51 10.65
N LEU A 186 -23.95 -24.64 11.80
CA LEU A 186 -23.85 -23.59 12.83
C LEU A 186 -22.43 -23.04 12.82
N ARG A 187 -22.26 -21.94 12.14
CA ARG A 187 -20.99 -21.22 12.15
C ARG A 187 -20.89 -20.39 13.40
N VAL A 188 -20.16 -20.85 14.39
CA VAL A 188 -19.61 -19.97 15.40
C VAL A 188 -18.53 -19.16 14.69
N ARG A 189 -18.77 -17.87 14.42
CA ARG A 189 -17.71 -16.97 13.95
C ARG A 189 -16.65 -16.93 15.05
N PRO A 190 -15.42 -17.39 14.80
CA PRO A 190 -14.35 -17.15 15.75
C PRO A 190 -14.23 -15.65 15.97
N VAL A 191 -14.19 -15.22 17.23
CA VAL A 191 -14.01 -13.82 17.57
C VAL A 191 -12.70 -13.34 16.94
N GLY A 192 -12.76 -12.34 16.05
CA GLY A 192 -11.59 -11.74 15.40
C GLY A 192 -11.18 -12.32 14.05
N VAL A 193 -11.89 -13.29 13.48
CA VAL A 193 -11.57 -13.80 12.14
C VAL A 193 -12.75 -13.58 11.19
N THR A 194 -12.63 -12.58 10.33
CA THR A 194 -13.45 -12.44 9.13
C THR A 194 -12.76 -13.17 7.97
N HIS A 195 -13.49 -13.56 6.93
CA HIS A 195 -12.92 -14.23 5.75
C HIS A 195 -11.81 -13.44 5.05
N SER A 196 -11.75 -12.15 5.26
CA SER A 196 -10.80 -11.20 4.70
C SER A 196 -10.02 -10.43 5.76
N ALA A 197 -9.90 -10.98 6.98
CA ALA A 197 -9.30 -10.29 8.12
C ALA A 197 -7.92 -9.67 7.81
N ASN A 198 -7.13 -10.33 6.98
CA ASN A 198 -5.81 -9.82 6.59
C ASN A 198 -5.85 -8.70 5.56
N MET A 199 -6.98 -8.48 4.89
CA MET A 199 -7.12 -7.48 3.83
C MET A 199 -8.00 -6.30 4.27
N ALA A 200 -8.97 -6.54 5.15
CA ALA A 200 -9.96 -5.56 5.56
C ALA A 200 -9.50 -4.65 6.71
N ASP A 201 -8.56 -5.11 7.53
CA ASP A 201 -8.05 -4.36 8.68
C ASP A 201 -6.54 -4.15 8.51
N PRO A 202 -6.10 -2.97 8.03
CA PRO A 202 -4.68 -2.66 7.83
C PRO A 202 -3.85 -2.79 9.12
N GLU A 203 -4.42 -2.43 10.26
CA GLU A 203 -3.72 -2.44 11.54
C GLU A 203 -3.42 -3.85 12.05
N LYS A 204 -4.23 -4.84 11.64
CA LYS A 204 -4.07 -6.25 12.02
C LYS A 204 -3.44 -7.09 10.92
N TRP A 205 -3.14 -6.49 9.78
CA TRP A 205 -2.54 -7.21 8.68
C TRP A 205 -1.12 -7.69 9.04
N VAL A 206 -0.82 -8.91 8.64
CA VAL A 206 0.52 -9.50 8.70
C VAL A 206 0.80 -10.27 7.41
N ASN A 207 2.06 -10.29 6.97
CA ASN A 207 2.47 -11.09 5.83
C ASN A 207 2.48 -12.58 6.23
N PRO A 208 1.61 -13.42 5.66
CA PRO A 208 1.45 -14.78 6.14
C PRO A 208 2.62 -15.70 5.76
N LEU A 209 3.35 -15.41 4.69
CA LEU A 209 4.40 -16.27 4.15
C LEU A 209 5.81 -15.97 4.63
N ARG A 210 5.98 -14.99 5.50
CA ARG A 210 7.24 -14.69 6.19
C ARG A 210 8.47 -14.67 5.29
N GLY A 211 8.37 -14.00 4.14
CA GLY A 211 9.50 -13.82 3.24
C GLY A 211 9.52 -14.71 2.00
N TYR A 212 8.44 -15.45 1.75
CA TYR A 212 8.21 -16.17 0.50
C TYR A 212 7.02 -15.58 -0.26
N ALA A 213 6.99 -15.82 -1.57
CA ALA A 213 5.85 -15.55 -2.44
C ALA A 213 5.41 -16.81 -3.19
N TYR A 214 4.11 -16.93 -3.50
CA TYR A 214 3.56 -18.08 -4.20
C TYR A 214 2.56 -17.68 -5.28
N ASP A 215 2.38 -18.58 -6.25
CA ASP A 215 1.26 -18.55 -7.19
C ASP A 215 0.48 -19.86 -7.12
N SER A 216 -0.82 -19.77 -7.31
CA SER A 216 -1.68 -20.94 -7.46
C SER A 216 -1.57 -21.52 -8.88
N PHE A 217 -1.43 -22.84 -8.99
CA PHE A 217 -1.34 -23.57 -10.25
C PHE A 217 -2.58 -24.41 -10.48
N ASN A 218 -3.19 -24.30 -11.63
CA ASN A 218 -4.26 -25.21 -12.05
C ASN A 218 -3.70 -26.43 -12.82
N LYS A 219 -4.57 -27.36 -13.18
CA LYS A 219 -4.24 -28.56 -13.96
C LYS A 219 -3.58 -28.22 -15.29
N ASP A 220 -4.06 -27.19 -15.98
CA ASP A 220 -3.53 -26.73 -17.27
C ASP A 220 -2.07 -26.26 -17.14
N ALA A 221 -1.77 -25.50 -16.09
CA ALA A 221 -0.41 -25.06 -15.81
C ALA A 221 0.54 -26.23 -15.58
N ILE A 222 0.12 -27.24 -14.79
CA ILE A 222 0.93 -28.43 -14.53
C ILE A 222 1.19 -29.22 -15.83
N LEU A 223 0.14 -29.55 -16.58
CA LEU A 223 0.24 -30.50 -17.70
C LEU A 223 0.85 -29.86 -18.96
N ARG A 224 0.44 -28.64 -19.29
CA ARG A 224 0.75 -28.03 -20.56
C ARG A 224 1.90 -27.02 -20.51
N LEU A 225 2.02 -26.26 -19.41
CA LEU A 225 2.94 -25.15 -19.33
C LEU A 225 4.23 -25.46 -18.58
N ALA A 226 4.15 -26.23 -17.50
CA ALA A 226 5.27 -26.49 -16.60
C ALA A 226 6.40 -27.29 -17.31
N LYS A 227 7.60 -26.70 -17.34
CA LYS A 227 8.85 -27.34 -17.75
C LYS A 227 9.82 -27.32 -16.58
N ALA A 228 10.64 -28.36 -16.45
CA ALA A 228 11.73 -28.37 -15.48
C ALA A 228 13.01 -27.91 -16.17
N GLU A 229 13.58 -26.81 -15.69
CA GLU A 229 14.84 -26.25 -16.18
C GLU A 229 15.68 -25.76 -14.99
N ASN A 230 16.91 -26.21 -14.90
CA ASN A 230 17.84 -25.80 -13.84
C ASN A 230 17.29 -25.98 -12.42
N GLY A 231 16.54 -27.06 -12.16
CA GLY A 231 15.92 -27.36 -10.86
C GLY A 231 14.77 -26.41 -10.48
N ARG A 232 14.17 -25.74 -11.45
CA ARG A 232 12.99 -24.89 -11.29
C ARG A 232 11.90 -25.28 -12.29
N ILE A 233 10.65 -25.08 -11.92
CA ILE A 233 9.55 -25.07 -12.88
C ILE A 233 9.62 -23.73 -13.60
N THR A 234 9.70 -23.74 -14.93
CA THR A 234 9.64 -22.55 -15.78
C THR A 234 8.36 -22.56 -16.60
N LEU A 235 7.80 -21.37 -16.83
CA LEU A 235 6.62 -21.18 -17.65
C LEU A 235 6.96 -20.29 -18.87
N PRO A 236 6.21 -20.41 -19.98
CA PRO A 236 6.50 -19.65 -21.20
C PRO A 236 6.54 -18.13 -21.01
N GLY A 237 5.83 -17.59 -20.02
CA GLY A 237 5.79 -16.17 -19.68
C GLY A 237 6.95 -15.68 -18.80
N GLY A 238 7.93 -16.52 -18.49
CA GLY A 238 9.09 -16.17 -17.67
C GLY A 238 8.94 -16.39 -16.18
N ALA A 239 7.74 -16.71 -15.66
CA ALA A 239 7.55 -17.09 -14.26
C ALA A 239 8.28 -18.40 -13.95
N SER A 240 8.87 -18.51 -12.76
CA SER A 240 9.75 -19.61 -12.40
C SER A 240 9.67 -19.94 -10.90
N TYR A 241 9.55 -21.24 -10.56
CA TYR A 241 9.27 -21.71 -9.21
C TYR A 241 10.23 -22.81 -8.80
N LYS A 242 10.69 -22.78 -7.55
CA LYS A 242 11.62 -23.78 -6.98
C LYS A 242 10.86 -24.92 -6.32
N VAL A 243 9.69 -24.65 -5.76
CA VAL A 243 8.91 -25.58 -4.93
C VAL A 243 7.52 -25.77 -5.54
N LEU A 244 7.04 -27.00 -5.58
CA LEU A 244 5.66 -27.36 -5.92
C LEU A 244 4.98 -27.97 -4.70
N VAL A 245 3.98 -27.25 -4.18
CA VAL A 245 3.12 -27.72 -3.09
C VAL A 245 1.90 -28.42 -3.67
N LEU A 246 1.58 -29.62 -3.17
CA LEU A 246 0.41 -30.40 -3.60
C LEU A 246 -0.83 -30.07 -2.74
N PRO A 247 -2.05 -30.31 -3.26
CA PRO A 247 -3.27 -30.03 -2.52
C PRO A 247 -3.42 -30.94 -1.31
N LEU A 248 -3.94 -30.37 -0.23
CA LEU A 248 -4.36 -31.11 0.97
C LEU A 248 -5.82 -31.55 0.90
N SER A 249 -6.17 -32.50 1.78
CA SER A 249 -7.55 -32.80 2.13
C SER A 249 -8.31 -31.55 2.58
N ARG A 250 -9.53 -31.40 2.07
CA ARG A 250 -10.44 -30.29 2.38
C ARG A 250 -11.85 -30.85 2.61
N PRO A 251 -12.72 -30.16 3.37
CA PRO A 251 -14.10 -30.61 3.55
C PRO A 251 -14.86 -30.87 2.25
N MET A 252 -14.59 -30.06 1.21
CA MET A 252 -15.17 -30.22 -0.12
C MET A 252 -14.47 -31.28 -0.97
N ASN A 253 -13.27 -31.69 -0.58
CA ASN A 253 -12.46 -32.74 -1.21
C ASN A 253 -11.60 -33.43 -0.13
N PRO A 254 -12.20 -34.33 0.64
CA PRO A 254 -11.53 -35.00 1.75
C PRO A 254 -10.40 -35.93 1.30
N GLU A 255 -10.46 -36.44 0.09
CA GLU A 255 -9.44 -37.34 -0.49
C GLU A 255 -9.01 -36.80 -1.86
N PRO A 256 -8.07 -35.81 -1.91
CA PRO A 256 -7.61 -35.25 -3.16
C PRO A 256 -6.82 -36.28 -3.97
N VAL A 257 -7.51 -36.97 -4.85
CA VAL A 257 -6.91 -37.96 -5.75
C VAL A 257 -6.43 -37.28 -7.01
N LEU A 258 -5.17 -37.47 -7.36
CA LEU A 258 -4.60 -37.00 -8.62
C LEU A 258 -4.84 -38.03 -9.73
N SER A 259 -5.22 -37.55 -10.91
CA SER A 259 -5.29 -38.42 -12.10
C SER A 259 -3.91 -38.98 -12.43
N SER A 260 -3.89 -40.13 -13.11
CA SER A 260 -2.64 -40.79 -13.52
C SER A 260 -1.75 -39.86 -14.40
N GLU A 261 -2.37 -39.01 -15.18
CA GLU A 261 -1.69 -38.02 -16.05
C GLU A 261 -0.97 -36.94 -15.21
N VAL A 262 -1.67 -36.36 -14.24
CA VAL A 262 -1.09 -35.32 -13.33
C VAL A 262 -0.03 -35.95 -12.44
N GLN A 263 -0.28 -37.13 -11.89
CA GLN A 263 0.70 -37.85 -11.06
C GLN A 263 1.98 -38.18 -11.84
N LYS A 264 1.86 -38.60 -13.11
CA LYS A 264 3.00 -38.86 -13.99
C LYS A 264 3.80 -37.56 -14.18
N LYS A 265 3.13 -36.45 -14.49
CA LYS A 265 3.80 -35.16 -14.69
C LYS A 265 4.52 -34.69 -13.43
N ILE A 266 3.91 -34.83 -12.26
CA ILE A 266 4.55 -34.49 -10.98
C ILE A 266 5.79 -35.33 -10.73
N ASN A 267 5.74 -36.63 -11.04
CA ASN A 267 6.90 -37.52 -10.91
C ASN A 267 8.03 -37.09 -11.87
N GLU A 268 7.72 -36.75 -13.12
CA GLU A 268 8.68 -36.18 -14.08
C GLU A 268 9.36 -34.91 -13.55
N LEU A 269 8.58 -34.02 -12.93
CA LEU A 269 9.12 -32.80 -12.32
C LEU A 269 10.04 -33.12 -11.13
N LYS A 270 9.66 -34.08 -10.27
CA LYS A 270 10.50 -34.57 -9.14
C LYS A 270 11.82 -35.16 -9.63
N GLU A 271 11.77 -36.02 -10.63
CA GLU A 271 12.95 -36.65 -11.24
C GLU A 271 13.90 -35.62 -11.87
N ALA A 272 13.33 -34.52 -12.38
CA ALA A 272 14.08 -33.37 -12.89
C ALA A 272 14.59 -32.41 -11.80
N GLY A 273 14.44 -32.74 -10.53
CA GLY A 273 14.99 -32.02 -9.39
C GLY A 273 14.11 -30.91 -8.83
N ILE A 274 12.82 -30.86 -9.19
CA ILE A 274 11.87 -29.94 -8.57
C ILE A 274 11.56 -30.42 -7.15
N LEU A 275 11.65 -29.51 -6.18
CA LEU A 275 11.29 -29.80 -4.80
C LEU A 275 9.77 -29.93 -4.67
N VAL A 276 9.31 -31.11 -4.26
CA VAL A 276 7.90 -31.34 -3.91
C VAL A 276 7.88 -31.88 -2.48
N PRO A 277 7.65 -31.05 -1.47
CA PRO A 277 7.72 -31.43 -0.07
C PRO A 277 6.64 -32.46 0.29
N SER A 278 6.97 -33.36 1.22
CA SER A 278 5.98 -34.23 1.82
C SER A 278 5.06 -33.46 2.75
N LEU A 279 3.77 -33.75 2.71
CA LEU A 279 2.77 -33.06 3.54
C LEU A 279 2.45 -33.86 4.79
N PRO A 280 2.21 -33.20 5.94
CA PRO A 280 2.45 -31.77 6.17
C PRO A 280 3.94 -31.43 6.19
N TYR A 281 4.30 -30.26 5.68
CA TYR A 281 5.66 -29.74 5.78
C TYR A 281 5.99 -29.41 7.24
N THR A 282 7.07 -30.00 7.79
CA THR A 282 7.40 -29.92 9.22
C THR A 282 8.63 -29.06 9.54
N GLU A 283 9.39 -28.69 8.52
CA GLU A 283 10.59 -27.86 8.69
C GLU A 283 10.23 -26.39 8.96
N GLU A 284 11.17 -25.65 9.52
CA GLU A 284 10.96 -24.25 9.88
C GLU A 284 10.81 -23.34 8.65
N ASP A 285 11.60 -23.59 7.61
CA ASP A 285 11.48 -22.93 6.31
C ASP A 285 12.09 -23.79 5.18
N PHE A 286 12.08 -23.28 3.94
CA PHE A 286 12.62 -23.99 2.78
C PHE A 286 14.15 -23.88 2.62
N SER A 287 14.87 -23.22 3.52
CA SER A 287 16.33 -23.07 3.45
C SER A 287 17.05 -24.42 3.52
N VAL A 288 16.48 -25.38 4.24
CA VAL A 288 16.97 -26.78 4.31
C VAL A 288 17.03 -27.46 2.95
N TYR A 289 16.25 -26.99 1.99
CA TYR A 289 16.22 -27.46 0.60
C TYR A 289 16.94 -26.50 -0.36
N GLY A 290 17.70 -25.52 0.16
CA GLY A 290 18.44 -24.54 -0.63
C GLY A 290 17.56 -23.43 -1.22
N LEU A 291 16.39 -23.18 -0.64
CA LEU A 291 15.57 -22.00 -0.96
C LEU A 291 15.47 -21.09 0.27
N GLU A 292 16.30 -20.06 0.29
CA GLU A 292 16.23 -19.03 1.32
C GLU A 292 15.05 -18.09 1.10
N ARG A 293 14.62 -17.43 2.19
CA ARG A 293 13.60 -16.37 2.13
C ARG A 293 14.04 -15.28 1.17
N ASP A 294 13.16 -14.82 0.32
CA ASP A 294 13.46 -13.73 -0.60
C ASP A 294 13.66 -12.41 0.15
N MET A 295 12.77 -12.11 1.08
CA MET A 295 12.85 -10.93 1.93
C MET A 295 12.58 -11.28 3.39
N ILE A 296 13.36 -10.72 4.31
CA ILE A 296 13.14 -10.84 5.76
C ILE A 296 12.87 -9.44 6.31
N VAL A 297 11.65 -9.24 6.80
CA VAL A 297 11.13 -8.02 7.41
C VAL A 297 10.15 -8.38 8.52
N PRO A 298 9.76 -7.44 9.41
CA PRO A 298 8.63 -7.65 10.32
C PRO A 298 7.37 -8.07 9.56
N GLU A 299 6.52 -8.89 10.19
CA GLU A 299 5.34 -9.48 9.55
C GLU A 299 4.30 -8.46 9.08
N ASP A 300 4.30 -7.28 9.66
CA ASP A 300 3.42 -6.15 9.35
C ASP A 300 3.96 -5.21 8.25
N ILE A 301 5.04 -5.57 7.60
CA ILE A 301 5.59 -4.88 6.43
C ILE A 301 5.15 -5.62 5.16
N ALA A 302 4.39 -4.93 4.32
CA ALA A 302 3.98 -5.46 3.02
C ALA A 302 5.10 -5.26 1.99
N TRP A 303 5.32 -6.26 1.12
CA TRP A 303 6.36 -6.19 0.12
C TRP A 303 6.06 -7.05 -1.11
N THR A 304 6.68 -6.71 -2.24
CA THR A 304 6.77 -7.56 -3.43
C THR A 304 8.09 -7.33 -4.14
N HIS A 305 8.54 -8.33 -4.89
CA HIS A 305 9.81 -8.34 -5.60
C HIS A 305 9.60 -8.53 -7.11
N ARG A 306 10.29 -7.71 -7.91
CA ARG A 306 10.31 -7.82 -9.37
C ARG A 306 11.73 -7.78 -9.89
N ARG A 307 11.98 -8.51 -10.98
CA ARG A 307 13.29 -8.63 -11.63
C ARG A 307 13.16 -8.41 -13.12
N GLY A 308 14.12 -7.70 -13.72
CA GLY A 308 14.20 -7.49 -15.16
C GLY A 308 15.63 -7.17 -15.61
N GLU A 309 15.79 -6.79 -16.87
CA GLU A 309 17.10 -6.50 -17.46
C GLU A 309 17.83 -5.32 -16.81
N LEU A 310 17.08 -4.32 -16.34
CA LEU A 310 17.64 -3.11 -15.70
C LEU A 310 17.95 -3.30 -14.21
N GLY A 311 17.68 -4.49 -13.66
CA GLY A 311 17.94 -4.80 -12.25
C GLY A 311 16.74 -5.41 -11.53
N GLU A 312 16.77 -5.31 -10.21
CA GLU A 312 15.77 -5.85 -9.30
C GLU A 312 15.18 -4.75 -8.44
N LEU A 313 13.90 -4.85 -8.12
CA LEU A 313 13.24 -3.88 -7.24
C LEU A 313 12.32 -4.57 -6.24
N TYR A 314 12.33 -4.06 -5.01
CA TYR A 314 11.40 -4.42 -3.96
C TYR A 314 10.53 -3.21 -3.65
N PHE A 315 9.21 -3.40 -3.70
CA PHE A 315 8.26 -2.46 -3.11
C PHE A 315 8.09 -2.84 -1.64
N VAL A 316 8.19 -1.86 -0.75
CA VAL A 316 8.12 -2.06 0.71
C VAL A 316 7.20 -1.02 1.31
N ALA A 317 6.20 -1.45 2.08
CA ALA A 317 5.18 -0.59 2.64
C ALA A 317 4.92 -0.88 4.12
N ASN A 318 5.00 0.16 4.94
CA ASN A 318 4.56 0.14 6.32
C ASN A 318 3.03 0.14 6.36
N GLN A 319 2.42 -0.89 6.95
CA GLN A 319 0.95 -1.02 7.05
C GLN A 319 0.39 -0.48 8.38
N LYS A 320 1.23 0.12 9.21
CA LYS A 320 0.84 0.69 10.51
C LYS A 320 0.73 2.20 10.47
N ASP A 321 -0.15 2.73 11.30
CA ASP A 321 -0.30 4.18 11.52
C ASP A 321 0.69 4.70 12.58
N GLU A 322 1.92 4.18 12.52
CA GLU A 322 3.05 4.60 13.35
C GLU A 322 4.35 4.53 12.56
N THR A 323 5.35 5.32 12.98
CA THR A 323 6.68 5.25 12.39
C THR A 323 7.37 3.95 12.80
N ARG A 324 7.90 3.22 11.82
CA ARG A 324 8.60 1.96 12.02
C ARG A 324 10.05 2.05 11.57
N THR A 325 10.97 1.63 12.43
CA THR A 325 12.37 1.44 12.05
C THR A 325 12.69 -0.05 12.11
N PHE A 326 13.20 -0.59 11.02
CA PHE A 326 13.51 -2.01 10.88
C PHE A 326 14.61 -2.25 9.85
N THR A 327 15.22 -3.43 9.90
CA THR A 327 16.14 -3.88 8.85
C THR A 327 15.38 -4.76 7.86
N ALA A 328 15.44 -4.38 6.58
CA ALA A 328 14.99 -5.18 5.47
C ALA A 328 16.17 -5.98 4.92
N SER A 329 16.11 -7.31 4.96
CA SER A 329 17.14 -8.20 4.45
C SER A 329 16.68 -8.88 3.18
N MET A 330 17.29 -8.58 2.04
CA MET A 330 16.92 -9.07 0.70
C MET A 330 17.92 -10.10 0.19
N ARG A 331 17.44 -11.11 -0.51
CA ARG A 331 18.26 -12.17 -1.12
C ARG A 331 18.96 -11.66 -2.39
N ILE A 332 19.73 -10.59 -2.22
CA ILE A 332 20.57 -9.99 -3.26
C ILE A 332 21.95 -9.75 -2.68
N ASN A 333 22.98 -10.09 -3.45
CA ASN A 333 24.37 -9.91 -3.07
C ASN A 333 25.13 -9.09 -4.11
N GLY A 334 26.10 -8.31 -3.66
CA GLY A 334 27.06 -7.61 -4.50
C GLY A 334 26.48 -6.44 -5.29
N LYS A 335 25.32 -5.90 -4.89
CA LYS A 335 24.69 -4.74 -5.53
C LYS A 335 24.42 -3.65 -4.53
N LYS A 336 24.64 -2.40 -4.93
CA LYS A 336 24.33 -1.21 -4.14
C LYS A 336 22.84 -0.87 -4.23
N PRO A 337 22.11 -0.74 -3.09
CA PRO A 337 20.73 -0.36 -3.10
C PRO A 337 20.54 1.15 -3.31
N GLU A 338 19.48 1.49 -4.02
CA GLU A 338 18.89 2.82 -4.07
C GLU A 338 17.50 2.79 -3.45
N CYS A 339 17.09 3.86 -2.78
CA CYS A 339 15.74 4.03 -2.28
C CYS A 339 15.01 5.08 -3.13
N TRP A 340 13.86 4.72 -3.70
CA TRP A 340 13.04 5.61 -4.52
C TRP A 340 11.71 5.86 -3.83
N ASN A 341 11.38 7.14 -3.64
CA ASN A 341 10.14 7.53 -2.98
C ASN A 341 9.03 7.80 -4.01
N PRO A 342 7.98 6.96 -4.10
CA PRO A 342 6.93 7.16 -5.09
C PRO A 342 6.00 8.33 -4.78
N VAL A 343 5.94 8.83 -3.54
CA VAL A 343 5.13 10.01 -3.17
C VAL A 343 5.76 11.27 -3.73
N THR A 344 7.05 11.48 -3.49
CA THR A 344 7.78 12.67 -3.93
C THR A 344 8.30 12.56 -5.35
N GLY A 345 8.52 11.34 -5.85
CA GLY A 345 9.22 11.07 -7.11
C GLY A 345 10.75 11.19 -6.98
N GLU A 346 11.27 11.33 -5.78
CA GLU A 346 12.71 11.38 -5.52
C GLU A 346 13.33 9.98 -5.72
N MET A 347 14.42 9.93 -6.45
CA MET A 347 15.16 8.70 -6.77
C MET A 347 16.61 8.84 -6.32
N ASN A 348 17.31 7.71 -6.34
CA ASN A 348 18.76 7.66 -6.03
C ASN A 348 19.12 8.12 -4.60
N ILE A 349 18.19 7.95 -3.66
CA ILE A 349 18.47 8.09 -2.24
C ILE A 349 19.30 6.88 -1.85
N HIS A 350 20.49 7.09 -1.29
CA HIS A 350 21.38 6.00 -0.88
C HIS A 350 21.16 5.66 0.59
N PRO A 351 20.43 4.58 0.90
CA PRO A 351 20.21 4.17 2.28
C PRO A 351 21.48 3.58 2.90
N SER A 352 21.53 3.57 4.22
CA SER A 352 22.51 2.74 4.94
C SER A 352 22.25 1.27 4.66
N TYR A 353 23.28 0.53 4.22
CA TYR A 353 23.16 -0.90 3.96
C TYR A 353 24.39 -1.67 4.42
N HIS A 354 24.21 -2.97 4.60
CA HIS A 354 25.27 -3.91 4.95
C HIS A 354 25.10 -5.19 4.12
N ILE A 355 26.21 -5.76 3.64
CA ILE A 355 26.22 -7.04 2.96
C ILE A 355 26.52 -8.12 4.00
N ASN A 356 25.60 -9.07 4.17
CA ASN A 356 25.70 -10.17 5.11
C ASN A 356 25.59 -11.50 4.33
N GLY A 357 26.72 -12.13 4.04
CA GLY A 357 26.79 -13.33 3.22
C GLY A 357 26.27 -13.07 1.80
N ASN A 358 25.18 -13.73 1.43
CA ASN A 358 24.51 -13.61 0.14
C ASN A 358 23.29 -12.65 0.17
N ARG A 359 23.16 -11.83 1.22
CA ARG A 359 22.06 -10.91 1.43
C ARG A 359 22.53 -9.47 1.57
N THR A 360 21.70 -8.54 1.15
CA THR A 360 21.87 -7.12 1.45
C THR A 360 20.82 -6.69 2.46
N GLU A 361 21.28 -6.08 3.54
CA GLU A 361 20.47 -5.56 4.63
C GLU A 361 20.41 -4.05 4.56
N VAL A 362 19.19 -3.49 4.54
CA VAL A 362 18.94 -2.05 4.48
C VAL A 362 18.15 -1.63 5.70
N THR A 363 18.62 -0.65 6.45
CA THR A 363 17.86 -0.06 7.54
C THR A 363 16.92 0.99 7.00
N LEU A 364 15.63 0.80 7.24
CA LEU A 364 14.55 1.71 6.83
C LEU A 364 13.88 2.31 8.05
N THR A 365 13.54 3.61 7.96
CA THR A 365 12.60 4.27 8.85
C THR A 365 11.46 4.81 8.01
N LEU A 366 10.30 4.18 8.11
CA LEU A 366 9.10 4.52 7.35
C LEU A 366 8.07 5.18 8.27
N ALA A 367 7.57 6.33 7.87
CA ALA A 367 6.49 7.03 8.53
C ALA A 367 5.18 6.20 8.50
N PRO A 368 4.09 6.60 9.19
CA PRO A 368 2.79 5.96 9.10
C PRO A 368 2.37 5.76 7.64
N ASN A 369 2.04 4.53 7.28
CA ASN A 369 1.60 4.14 5.93
C ASN A 369 2.54 4.57 4.78
N GLU A 370 3.81 4.83 5.06
CA GLU A 370 4.80 5.16 4.03
C GLU A 370 5.25 3.92 3.27
N SER A 371 5.54 4.11 1.98
CA SER A 371 6.09 3.06 1.10
C SER A 371 7.23 3.60 0.24
N VAL A 372 8.17 2.72 -0.06
CA VAL A 372 9.35 3.00 -0.87
C VAL A 372 9.65 1.85 -1.83
N PHE A 373 10.42 2.12 -2.86
CA PHE A 373 11.07 1.10 -3.65
C PHE A 373 12.55 0.99 -3.27
N ILE A 374 13.04 -0.23 -3.03
CA ILE A 374 14.46 -0.52 -2.93
C ILE A 374 14.87 -1.11 -4.27
N VAL A 375 15.73 -0.39 -5.00
CA VAL A 375 16.13 -0.71 -6.36
C VAL A 375 17.60 -1.12 -6.39
N TYR A 376 17.88 -2.19 -7.08
CA TYR A 376 19.24 -2.71 -7.34
C TYR A 376 19.49 -2.66 -8.84
N PRO A 377 20.11 -1.58 -9.38
CA PRO A 377 20.42 -1.47 -10.80
C PRO A 377 21.28 -2.63 -11.30
N ALA A 378 21.09 -3.04 -12.57
CA ALA A 378 21.90 -4.09 -13.19
C ALA A 378 23.37 -3.67 -13.31
N GLU A 379 23.61 -2.38 -13.58
CA GLU A 379 24.94 -1.76 -13.64
C GLU A 379 25.27 -1.14 -12.28
N GLY A 380 25.82 -1.89 -11.38
CA GLY A 380 26.14 -1.36 -10.05
C GLY A 380 26.68 -2.47 -9.18
N VAL A 381 27.78 -3.09 -9.63
CA VAL A 381 28.51 -4.07 -8.83
C VAL A 381 29.22 -3.32 -7.71
N ASP A 382 28.97 -3.73 -6.48
CA ASP A 382 29.74 -3.25 -5.33
C ASP A 382 31.10 -3.94 -5.32
N GLU A 383 32.10 -3.29 -5.88
CA GLU A 383 33.50 -3.76 -5.83
C GLU A 383 34.11 -3.57 -4.44
N GLY A 384 33.51 -4.17 -3.41
CA GLY A 384 34.16 -4.37 -2.13
C GLY A 384 33.95 -3.34 -1.02
N TYR A 385 32.77 -2.75 -0.90
CA TYR A 385 32.42 -1.76 0.15
C TYR A 385 31.85 -2.35 1.46
N GLY A 386 32.15 -3.59 1.80
CA GLY A 386 31.64 -4.24 3.03
C GLY A 386 32.11 -3.61 4.36
N GLU A 387 33.26 -2.94 4.39
CA GLU A 387 33.79 -2.32 5.63
C GLU A 387 33.91 -0.79 5.56
N SER A 388 34.04 -0.18 4.38
CA SER A 388 34.24 1.26 4.25
C SER A 388 33.01 2.11 4.47
N SER A 389 31.78 1.54 4.29
CA SER A 389 30.52 2.27 4.56
C SER A 389 30.37 2.59 6.06
N LEU A 390 30.84 1.71 6.93
CA LEU A 390 30.86 1.95 8.39
C LEU A 390 31.87 3.03 8.79
N GLN A 391 33.01 3.12 8.09
CA GLN A 391 33.99 4.18 8.33
C GLN A 391 33.55 5.54 7.78
N LEU A 392 32.97 5.58 6.55
CA LEU A 392 32.39 6.80 5.98
C LEU A 392 31.18 7.31 6.77
N GLN A 393 30.41 6.41 7.38
CA GLN A 393 29.32 6.80 8.27
C GLN A 393 29.83 7.30 9.63
N LYS A 394 30.91 6.76 10.15
CA LYS A 394 31.56 7.31 11.35
C LYS A 394 32.12 8.72 11.08
N GLU A 395 32.79 8.93 9.95
CA GLU A 395 33.31 10.24 9.57
C GLU A 395 32.21 11.27 9.26
N LYS A 396 31.08 10.85 8.65
CA LYS A 396 29.88 11.70 8.47
C LYS A 396 29.13 11.96 9.78
N LYS A 397 29.11 10.99 10.71
CA LYS A 397 28.44 11.15 12.01
C LYS A 397 29.16 12.13 12.92
N ASP A 398 30.49 12.25 12.82
CA ASP A 398 31.29 13.21 13.58
C ASP A 398 31.17 14.65 13.04
N THR A 399 30.66 14.85 11.84
CA THR A 399 30.42 16.18 11.22
C THR A 399 28.93 16.52 11.08
N ALA A 400 28.04 15.59 11.30
CA ALA A 400 26.57 15.82 11.23
C ALA A 400 26.14 16.68 12.43
N LYS A 401 25.75 17.91 12.17
CA LYS A 401 25.02 18.72 13.14
C LYS A 401 23.74 17.99 13.50
N ALA A 402 23.41 17.96 14.81
CA ALA A 402 22.16 17.41 15.28
C ALA A 402 20.98 17.88 14.41
N PRO A 403 20.03 17.00 14.07
CA PRO A 403 18.90 17.38 13.23
C PRO A 403 18.20 18.58 13.83
N LEU A 404 18.00 19.60 12.98
CA LEU A 404 17.34 20.83 13.38
C LEU A 404 15.87 20.50 13.64
N ASN A 405 15.37 20.79 14.81
CA ASN A 405 13.93 20.79 15.09
C ASN A 405 13.60 22.12 15.78
N ILE A 406 13.10 23.07 14.98
CA ILE A 406 12.81 24.43 15.45
C ILE A 406 11.32 24.67 15.26
N ALA A 407 10.63 25.01 16.34
CA ALA A 407 9.23 25.45 16.26
C ALA A 407 9.11 26.68 15.34
N LEU A 408 8.08 26.69 14.49
CA LEU A 408 7.75 27.89 13.73
C LEU A 408 7.04 28.88 14.64
N GLU A 409 7.67 30.01 14.87
CA GLU A 409 7.05 31.11 15.64
C GLU A 409 6.32 32.05 14.66
N ALA A 410 5.01 31.90 14.54
CA ALA A 410 4.12 32.84 13.85
C ALA A 410 3.51 33.80 14.88
N LYS A 411 3.35 35.08 14.48
CA LYS A 411 2.65 36.04 15.33
C LYS A 411 1.15 35.80 15.33
N GLU A 412 0.61 35.53 14.16
CA GLU A 412 -0.81 35.27 13.92
C GLU A 412 -0.99 34.62 12.55
N TYR A 413 -2.12 34.00 12.34
CA TYR A 413 -2.57 33.41 11.08
C TYR A 413 -3.81 34.15 10.60
N THR A 414 -3.81 34.61 9.36
CA THR A 414 -5.03 35.02 8.65
C THR A 414 -5.56 33.78 7.93
N ILE A 415 -6.79 33.37 8.24
CA ILE A 415 -7.41 32.13 7.75
C ILE A 415 -8.64 32.52 6.94
N THR A 416 -8.67 32.20 5.65
CA THR A 416 -9.78 32.51 4.75
C THR A 416 -10.40 31.23 4.24
N PHE A 417 -11.70 31.04 4.48
CA PHE A 417 -12.51 29.90 4.04
C PHE A 417 -13.05 30.17 2.65
N ALA A 418 -12.61 29.42 1.64
CA ALA A 418 -12.85 29.74 0.24
C ALA A 418 -14.34 29.75 -0.17
N ALA A 419 -15.15 28.79 0.32
CA ALA A 419 -16.53 28.62 -0.13
C ALA A 419 -17.49 29.68 0.44
N ASN A 420 -17.30 30.14 1.68
CA ASN A 420 -18.17 31.13 2.34
C ASN A 420 -17.49 32.50 2.55
N GLN A 421 -16.25 32.66 2.07
CA GLN A 421 -15.46 33.91 2.13
C GLN A 421 -15.24 34.44 3.57
N LYS A 422 -15.48 33.62 4.60
CA LYS A 422 -15.17 34.03 5.97
C LYS A 422 -13.66 34.11 6.19
N THR A 423 -13.25 35.14 6.91
CA THR A 423 -11.85 35.36 7.29
C THR A 423 -11.74 35.54 8.78
N LEU A 424 -10.79 34.85 9.39
CA LEU A 424 -10.44 34.92 10.80
C LEU A 424 -8.97 35.28 10.97
N THR A 425 -8.68 35.97 12.10
CA THR A 425 -7.30 36.10 12.58
C THR A 425 -7.16 35.32 13.88
N ARG A 426 -6.17 34.43 13.97
CA ARG A 426 -5.90 33.60 15.14
C ARG A 426 -4.41 33.54 15.45
N LYS A 427 -4.07 33.50 16.74
CA LYS A 427 -2.68 33.28 17.18
C LYS A 427 -2.30 31.82 17.19
N GLU A 428 -3.27 30.95 17.37
CA GLU A 428 -3.10 29.49 17.48
C GLU A 428 -3.85 28.79 16.35
N LEU A 429 -3.35 27.63 15.97
CA LEU A 429 -4.01 26.72 15.06
C LEU A 429 -5.11 25.98 15.82
N PHE A 430 -6.20 25.61 15.16
CA PHE A 430 -7.35 25.03 15.84
C PHE A 430 -8.15 24.09 14.94
N ASP A 431 -8.94 23.24 15.55
CA ASP A 431 -9.91 22.38 14.90
C ASP A 431 -11.18 23.16 14.54
N TRP A 432 -11.49 23.27 13.25
CA TRP A 432 -12.67 24.00 12.75
C TRP A 432 -13.97 23.43 13.33
N SER A 433 -14.04 22.10 13.54
CA SER A 433 -15.24 21.42 14.06
C SER A 433 -15.61 21.84 15.49
N GLN A 434 -14.70 22.49 16.21
CA GLN A 434 -14.90 22.97 17.57
C GLN A 434 -15.30 24.45 17.66
N GLU A 435 -15.37 25.15 16.51
CA GLU A 435 -15.72 26.57 16.50
C GLU A 435 -17.19 26.83 16.90
N SER A 436 -17.43 27.97 17.54
CA SER A 436 -18.77 28.41 17.89
C SER A 436 -19.58 28.88 16.69
N ASP A 437 -18.92 29.43 15.68
CA ASP A 437 -19.53 29.84 14.42
C ASP A 437 -19.87 28.61 13.56
N GLU A 438 -21.16 28.35 13.38
CA GLU A 438 -21.67 27.20 12.63
C GLU A 438 -21.17 27.16 11.17
N GLN A 439 -20.93 28.31 10.54
CA GLN A 439 -20.40 28.38 9.18
C GLN A 439 -18.92 27.97 9.09
N ILE A 440 -18.23 27.86 10.22
CA ILE A 440 -16.87 27.32 10.31
C ILE A 440 -16.92 25.90 10.86
N ARG A 441 -17.73 25.66 11.87
CA ARG A 441 -17.89 24.35 12.49
C ARG A 441 -18.24 23.25 11.49
N TYR A 442 -19.17 23.51 10.59
CA TYR A 442 -19.62 22.59 9.56
C TYR A 442 -18.89 22.76 8.21
N TYR A 443 -17.83 23.56 8.15
CA TYR A 443 -17.16 23.85 6.89
C TYR A 443 -16.56 22.61 6.25
N SER A 444 -16.78 22.48 4.93
CA SER A 444 -16.11 21.52 4.06
C SER A 444 -15.53 22.27 2.85
N GLY A 445 -14.29 21.94 2.48
CA GLY A 445 -13.57 22.62 1.42
C GLY A 445 -12.18 23.09 1.85
N THR A 446 -11.65 24.06 1.13
CA THR A 446 -10.31 24.58 1.37
C THR A 446 -10.34 25.86 2.18
N ALA A 447 -9.49 25.95 3.21
CA ALA A 447 -9.17 27.19 3.89
C ALA A 447 -7.67 27.50 3.72
N THR A 448 -7.37 28.78 3.47
CA THR A 448 -6.02 29.29 3.26
C THR A 448 -5.51 29.99 4.51
N TYR A 449 -4.43 29.48 5.07
CA TYR A 449 -3.69 30.06 6.18
C TYR A 449 -2.54 30.89 5.66
N LYS A 450 -2.46 32.18 6.05
CA LYS A 450 -1.33 33.06 5.71
C LYS A 450 -0.66 33.58 6.95
N THR A 451 0.65 33.49 6.98
CA THR A 451 1.49 34.05 8.05
C THR A 451 2.87 34.39 7.53
N THR A 452 3.70 34.97 8.40
CA THR A 452 5.11 35.22 8.11
C THR A 452 5.97 34.64 9.22
N PHE A 453 7.16 34.19 8.84
CA PHE A 453 8.17 33.74 9.79
C PHE A 453 9.56 34.27 9.44
N ARG A 454 10.45 34.29 10.39
CA ARG A 454 11.82 34.77 10.19
C ARG A 454 12.81 33.61 10.15
N TRP A 455 13.55 33.51 9.04
CA TRP A 455 14.66 32.58 8.90
C TRP A 455 15.99 33.31 9.11
N LYS A 456 16.80 32.86 10.06
CA LYS A 456 18.01 33.59 10.51
C LYS A 456 19.19 33.42 9.56
N ASN A 457 19.37 32.23 9.03
CA ASN A 457 20.55 31.86 8.26
C ASN A 457 20.30 31.95 6.74
N LYS A 458 21.36 32.05 5.95
CA LYS A 458 21.26 31.80 4.52
C LYS A 458 21.02 30.30 4.33
N PRO A 459 20.05 29.85 3.52
CA PRO A 459 19.85 28.44 3.24
C PRO A 459 21.16 27.81 2.70
N ASN A 460 21.54 26.66 3.23
CA ASN A 460 22.66 25.89 2.71
C ASN A 460 22.11 25.02 1.58
N LYS A 461 22.77 25.02 0.41
CA LYS A 461 22.35 24.21 -0.75
C LYS A 461 22.53 22.71 -0.53
N ASP A 462 23.38 22.33 0.42
CA ASP A 462 23.71 20.94 0.73
C ASP A 462 22.81 20.35 1.84
N GLN A 463 21.84 21.12 2.34
CA GLN A 463 20.96 20.71 3.43
C GLN A 463 19.50 20.95 3.04
N GLN A 464 18.72 19.89 3.00
CA GLN A 464 17.28 20.00 2.80
C GLN A 464 16.60 20.48 4.08
N ILE A 465 15.67 21.42 3.92
CA ILE A 465 14.90 22.03 5.00
C ILE A 465 13.43 21.72 4.76
N TYR A 466 12.81 21.05 5.71
CA TYR A 466 11.40 20.69 5.67
C TYR A 466 10.58 21.52 6.63
N LEU A 467 9.39 21.92 6.19
CA LEU A 467 8.33 22.42 7.06
C LEU A 467 7.44 21.24 7.44
N ASN A 468 7.45 20.87 8.72
CA ASN A 468 6.55 19.86 9.28
C ASN A 468 5.23 20.54 9.65
N LEU A 469 4.12 19.97 9.22
CA LEU A 469 2.78 20.55 9.42
C LEU A 469 2.10 20.05 10.70
N GLY A 470 2.68 19.00 11.34
CA GLY A 470 2.02 18.34 12.47
C GLY A 470 0.73 17.66 12.03
N THR A 471 -0.35 17.90 12.76
CA THR A 471 -1.66 17.31 12.45
C THR A 471 -2.41 18.14 11.43
N VAL A 472 -2.84 17.49 10.34
CA VAL A 472 -3.59 18.08 9.22
C VAL A 472 -4.80 17.21 8.89
N TYR A 473 -5.97 17.82 8.74
CA TYR A 473 -7.21 17.17 8.32
C TYR A 473 -7.72 17.82 7.02
N ASN A 474 -7.54 17.22 5.78
CA ASN A 474 -6.91 15.92 5.54
C ASN A 474 -5.68 16.03 4.65
N LEU A 475 -5.53 17.12 3.89
CA LEU A 475 -4.38 17.41 3.04
C LEU A 475 -4.05 18.91 3.02
N ALA A 476 -2.81 19.23 2.70
CA ALA A 476 -2.36 20.60 2.61
C ALA A 476 -1.54 20.85 1.35
N THR A 477 -1.64 22.06 0.80
CA THR A 477 -0.69 22.57 -0.20
C THR A 477 0.10 23.71 0.42
N VAL A 478 1.41 23.66 0.30
CA VAL A 478 2.32 24.63 0.93
C VAL A 478 2.95 25.52 -0.11
N ARG A 479 2.96 26.83 0.15
CA ARG A 479 3.75 27.81 -0.61
C ARG A 479 4.60 28.66 0.34
N VAL A 480 5.84 28.89 -0.05
CA VAL A 480 6.75 29.77 0.66
C VAL A 480 7.24 30.84 -0.32
N ASN A 481 7.05 32.12 0.02
CA ASN A 481 7.40 33.26 -0.86
C ASN A 481 6.79 33.15 -2.27
N GLY A 482 5.58 32.58 -2.39
CA GLY A 482 4.88 32.34 -3.65
C GLY A 482 5.34 31.11 -4.43
N VAL A 483 6.40 30.42 -4.00
CA VAL A 483 6.87 29.19 -4.62
C VAL A 483 6.05 28.01 -4.11
N ASP A 484 5.53 27.17 -5.01
CA ASP A 484 4.81 25.95 -4.66
C ASP A 484 5.79 24.89 -4.15
N CYS A 485 5.56 24.41 -2.93
CA CYS A 485 6.35 23.39 -2.24
C CYS A 485 5.62 22.04 -2.19
N GLY A 486 4.55 21.87 -2.96
CA GLY A 486 3.86 20.61 -3.17
C GLY A 486 2.58 20.43 -2.35
N THR A 487 1.86 19.35 -2.68
CA THR A 487 0.65 18.91 -1.99
C THR A 487 1.00 17.74 -1.09
N ILE A 488 0.77 17.93 0.21
CA ILE A 488 1.04 16.96 1.28
C ILE A 488 -0.29 16.28 1.61
N TRP A 489 -0.44 15.04 1.21
CA TRP A 489 -1.69 14.30 1.26
C TRP A 489 -1.62 12.99 2.08
N THR A 490 -0.42 12.62 2.51
CA THR A 490 -0.12 11.43 3.33
C THR A 490 1.06 11.73 4.25
N ALA A 491 1.26 10.92 5.27
CA ALA A 491 2.44 11.01 6.13
C ALA A 491 3.74 10.67 5.35
N PRO A 492 4.87 11.27 5.76
CA PRO A 492 4.99 12.33 6.76
C PRO A 492 4.44 13.66 6.24
N TYR A 493 3.64 14.34 7.07
CA TYR A 493 3.07 15.64 6.68
C TYR A 493 4.13 16.74 6.73
N ARG A 494 5.01 16.75 5.74
CA ARG A 494 6.09 17.72 5.61
C ARG A 494 6.32 18.15 4.16
N ALA A 495 6.68 19.41 3.96
CA ALA A 495 7.02 19.99 2.66
C ALA A 495 8.50 20.35 2.61
N ASP A 496 9.20 20.03 1.52
CA ASP A 496 10.54 20.58 1.24
C ASP A 496 10.40 22.04 0.83
N ILE A 497 10.95 22.94 1.65
CA ILE A 497 10.93 24.38 1.44
C ILE A 497 12.31 24.94 1.08
N THR A 498 13.30 24.11 0.89
CA THR A 498 14.71 24.50 0.69
C THR A 498 14.87 25.54 -0.42
N GLY A 499 14.26 25.25 -1.59
CA GLY A 499 14.36 26.11 -2.77
C GLY A 499 13.59 27.44 -2.69
N ALA A 500 12.62 27.50 -1.77
CA ALA A 500 11.74 28.67 -1.60
C ALA A 500 12.19 29.59 -0.45
N LEU A 501 13.08 29.11 0.44
CA LEU A 501 13.46 29.77 1.67
C LEU A 501 14.49 30.88 1.42
N LYS A 502 14.30 32.03 2.07
CA LYS A 502 15.28 33.14 2.05
C LYS A 502 15.66 33.60 3.46
N LYS A 503 16.83 34.21 3.61
CA LYS A 503 17.23 34.85 4.87
C LYS A 503 16.32 36.06 5.15
N GLY A 504 15.84 36.19 6.37
CA GLY A 504 14.95 37.26 6.78
C GLY A 504 13.49 36.83 6.88
N ILE A 505 12.57 37.68 6.51
CA ILE A 505 11.13 37.43 6.58
C ILE A 505 10.72 36.62 5.35
N ASN A 506 10.01 35.51 5.61
CA ASN A 506 9.41 34.64 4.61
C ASN A 506 7.88 34.67 4.77
N GLU A 507 7.18 34.65 3.66
CA GLU A 507 5.73 34.51 3.60
C GLU A 507 5.39 33.03 3.50
N LEU A 508 4.46 32.55 4.33
CA LEU A 508 3.96 31.19 4.32
C LEU A 508 2.47 31.19 4.02
N GLU A 509 2.10 30.40 3.04
CA GLU A 509 0.72 30.11 2.69
C GLU A 509 0.50 28.59 2.74
N ILE A 510 -0.52 28.15 3.50
CA ILE A 510 -0.92 26.75 3.61
C ILE A 510 -2.41 26.66 3.28
N GLU A 511 -2.74 25.98 2.20
CA GLU A 511 -4.13 25.65 1.87
C GLU A 511 -4.45 24.26 2.46
N VAL A 512 -5.42 24.20 3.36
CA VAL A 512 -5.85 22.94 3.99
C VAL A 512 -7.24 22.59 3.48
N THR A 513 -7.41 21.33 3.10
CA THR A 513 -8.67 20.83 2.53
C THR A 513 -9.13 19.61 3.32
N ASN A 514 -10.37 19.66 3.83
CA ASN A 514 -11.05 18.55 4.47
C ASN A 514 -12.07 17.88 3.53
N THR A 515 -12.88 16.94 4.03
CA THR A 515 -13.88 16.20 3.26
C THR A 515 -15.29 16.80 3.37
N TRP A 516 -16.26 16.28 2.60
CA TRP A 516 -17.64 16.78 2.59
C TRP A 516 -18.46 16.41 3.83
N ALA A 517 -18.01 15.47 4.65
CA ALA A 517 -18.79 14.89 5.75
C ALA A 517 -19.40 15.95 6.68
N ASN A 518 -18.64 16.97 7.10
CA ASN A 518 -19.12 17.98 8.04
C ASN A 518 -20.17 18.91 7.42
N ALA A 519 -20.00 19.33 6.15
CA ALA A 519 -20.97 20.21 5.51
C ALA A 519 -22.30 19.50 5.23
N LEU A 520 -22.26 18.21 4.88
CA LEU A 520 -23.46 17.40 4.71
C LEU A 520 -24.18 17.19 6.03
N ALA A 521 -23.46 16.93 7.13
CA ALA A 521 -24.04 16.87 8.47
C ALA A 521 -24.73 18.21 8.85
N GLY A 522 -24.08 19.34 8.60
CA GLY A 522 -24.67 20.65 8.82
C GLY A 522 -25.92 20.90 7.95
N ALA A 523 -25.87 20.54 6.68
CA ALA A 523 -27.02 20.69 5.78
C ALA A 523 -28.23 19.86 6.23
N ASP A 524 -28.04 18.63 6.70
CA ASP A 524 -29.09 17.76 7.24
C ASP A 524 -29.73 18.35 8.52
N GLU A 525 -28.99 19.17 9.28
CA GLU A 525 -29.47 19.89 10.48
C GLU A 525 -30.03 21.31 10.19
N GLY A 526 -30.06 21.74 8.93
CA GLY A 526 -30.43 23.10 8.55
C GLY A 526 -29.36 24.15 8.88
N LYS A 527 -28.10 23.74 9.09
CA LYS A 527 -26.93 24.55 9.45
C LYS A 527 -25.86 24.51 8.36
N ALA A 528 -26.28 24.50 7.10
CA ALA A 528 -25.36 24.48 5.98
C ALA A 528 -24.35 25.65 6.06
N PRO A 529 -23.04 25.41 5.92
CA PRO A 529 -22.04 26.47 6.05
C PRO A 529 -22.00 27.41 4.83
N PHE A 530 -22.60 27.02 3.71
CA PHE A 530 -22.77 27.78 2.47
C PHE A 530 -23.85 27.15 1.59
N ASP A 531 -24.27 27.83 0.53
CA ASP A 531 -25.33 27.39 -0.39
C ASP A 531 -24.82 26.31 -1.36
N GLY A 532 -25.75 25.57 -1.95
CA GLY A 532 -25.46 24.59 -3.01
C GLY A 532 -24.96 23.23 -2.52
N ILE A 533 -25.11 22.92 -1.23
CA ILE A 533 -24.76 21.59 -0.69
C ILE A 533 -25.88 20.62 -1.02
N TRP A 534 -25.57 19.59 -1.81
CA TRP A 534 -26.54 18.57 -2.20
C TRP A 534 -25.84 17.29 -2.71
N THR A 535 -26.42 16.16 -2.37
CA THR A 535 -26.08 14.83 -2.94
C THR A 535 -27.30 13.92 -2.95
N ASN A 536 -27.36 12.98 -3.89
CA ASN A 536 -28.34 11.89 -3.85
C ASN A 536 -27.95 10.75 -2.90
N ALA A 537 -26.72 10.69 -2.43
CA ALA A 537 -26.28 9.72 -1.43
C ALA A 537 -27.01 9.97 -0.10
N LYS A 538 -27.70 8.94 0.40
CA LYS A 538 -28.53 9.01 1.61
C LYS A 538 -27.75 8.68 2.88
N TYR A 539 -26.61 8.04 2.73
CA TYR A 539 -25.84 7.56 3.87
C TYR A 539 -25.01 8.68 4.48
N ARG A 540 -24.96 8.66 5.80
CA ARG A 540 -24.15 9.55 6.63
C ARG A 540 -23.44 8.70 7.67
N ARG A 541 -22.40 9.25 8.25
CA ARG A 541 -21.70 8.58 9.35
C ARG A 541 -22.67 8.22 10.47
N ALA A 542 -22.54 7.02 11.01
CA ALA A 542 -23.38 6.55 12.12
C ALA A 542 -23.17 7.39 13.38
N GLU A 543 -21.95 7.88 13.58
CA GLU A 543 -21.60 8.80 14.66
C GLU A 543 -22.02 10.22 14.25
N LYS A 544 -22.83 10.86 15.08
CA LYS A 544 -23.27 12.25 14.86
C LYS A 544 -22.18 13.28 15.17
N THR A 545 -20.98 12.85 15.54
CA THR A 545 -19.83 13.73 15.80
C THR A 545 -19.24 14.23 14.50
N LEU A 546 -18.91 15.52 14.44
CA LEU A 546 -18.18 16.09 13.32
C LEU A 546 -16.75 15.52 13.28
N LEU A 547 -16.24 15.39 12.07
CA LEU A 547 -14.83 15.07 11.89
C LEU A 547 -13.95 16.25 12.27
N PRO A 548 -12.80 16.03 12.91
CA PRO A 548 -11.80 17.06 13.06
C PRO A 548 -11.44 17.66 11.71
N ALA A 549 -11.17 18.95 11.66
CA ALA A 549 -10.91 19.66 10.41
C ALA A 549 -9.91 20.79 10.60
N GLY A 550 -9.07 21.01 9.60
CA GLY A 550 -8.13 22.12 9.57
C GLY A 550 -6.68 21.74 9.85
N LEU A 551 -5.89 22.75 10.13
CA LEU A 551 -4.48 22.66 10.51
C LEU A 551 -4.36 22.81 12.02
N LEU A 552 -3.93 21.76 12.69
CA LEU A 552 -3.79 21.76 14.16
C LEU A 552 -2.32 21.92 14.58
N GLY A 553 -1.37 21.65 13.67
CA GLY A 553 0.05 21.76 13.96
C GLY A 553 0.57 20.72 14.95
N PRO A 554 1.63 21.03 15.73
CA PRO A 554 2.43 22.26 15.66
C PRO A 554 3.27 22.33 14.39
N LEU A 555 3.51 23.54 13.88
CA LEU A 555 4.42 23.76 12.77
C LEU A 555 5.86 23.80 13.28
N SER A 556 6.75 23.10 12.58
CA SER A 556 8.18 23.13 12.89
C SER A 556 9.05 22.94 11.65
N PHE A 557 10.32 23.29 11.77
CA PHE A 557 11.33 23.03 10.73
C PHE A 557 12.21 21.86 11.13
N SER A 558 12.48 20.97 10.18
CA SER A 558 13.48 19.92 10.31
C SER A 558 14.44 19.93 9.14
N THR A 559 15.59 19.28 9.32
CA THR A 559 16.58 19.06 8.26
C THR A 559 16.81 17.57 8.08
N THR A 560 17.17 17.15 6.86
CA THR A 560 17.75 15.81 6.67
C THR A 560 19.13 15.74 7.33
N GLU A 561 19.45 14.56 7.84
CA GLU A 561 20.79 14.23 8.29
C GLU A 561 21.80 14.17 7.12
#